data_65ff13381357d00c379f528ee7391c89
#
_entry.id   65ff13381357d00c379f528ee7391c89
#
_cell.length_a   1.000
_cell.length_b   1.000
_cell.length_c   1.000
_cell.angle_alpha   90.00
_cell.angle_beta   90.00
_cell.angle_gamma   90.00
#
_symmetry.space_group_name_H-M   'P 1'
#
loop_
_entity.id
_entity.type
_entity.pdbx_description
1 polymer ?
#
loop_
_entity_poly.entity_id
_entity_poly.type
_entity_poly.pdbx_seq_one_letter_code
_entity_poly.pdbx_strand_id
1 'polypeptide(L)'
;TASVACAFKPQIAYFAALAAEDQLQGVCDYLKQRYPDIPIVLDAKRGDIGATAEQYAREAFERYRADAVTVNPYMGFDSIAPYLEWTDRGVIVLCRTSNPGGSDLQFLQVDGKPLYQHVAQLVSAQWNRNGQCGLVVGATFPQELAQVRAIVGDMPLLVPGIGAQGGDIEATVTAGRTAQGSGMMINSCLLYTSDAADEGLG
;
A
#
# COMPACT_ATOMS: atom_id res chain seq x y z
N THR A 1 14.83 -11.38 -7.94
CA THR A 1 13.74 -10.79 -7.13
C THR A 1 12.47 -11.63 -7.21
N ALA A 2 11.99 -11.98 -8.44
CA ALA A 2 10.70 -12.68 -8.63
C ALA A 2 10.55 -14.00 -7.84
N SER A 3 11.61 -14.74 -7.63
CA SER A 3 11.58 -16.03 -6.90
C SER A 3 11.25 -15.91 -5.41
N VAL A 4 11.31 -14.69 -4.86
CA VAL A 4 11.06 -14.40 -3.43
C VAL A 4 10.05 -13.28 -3.22
N ALA A 5 9.58 -12.65 -4.29
CA ALA A 5 8.63 -11.54 -4.19
C ALA A 5 7.19 -12.07 -4.03
N CYS A 6 6.48 -11.56 -3.04
CA CYS A 6 5.04 -11.80 -2.88
C CYS A 6 4.17 -10.81 -3.68
N ALA A 7 4.74 -9.68 -4.11
CA ALA A 7 4.10 -8.68 -4.97
C ALA A 7 5.15 -7.78 -5.63
N PHE A 8 4.83 -7.19 -6.76
CA PHE A 8 5.58 -6.09 -7.36
C PHE A 8 4.86 -4.77 -7.07
N LYS A 9 5.61 -3.75 -6.65
CA LYS A 9 5.03 -2.46 -6.28
C LYS A 9 5.70 -1.29 -7.03
N PRO A 10 5.35 -1.04 -8.30
CA PRO A 10 5.79 0.15 -8.99
C PRO A 10 5.18 1.42 -8.38
N GLN A 11 5.98 2.50 -8.33
CA GLN A 11 5.56 3.81 -7.82
C GLN A 11 5.35 4.77 -8.99
N ILE A 12 4.10 5.16 -9.24
CA ILE A 12 3.70 5.97 -10.40
C ILE A 12 4.42 7.34 -10.46
N ALA A 13 4.71 7.96 -9.30
CA ALA A 13 5.29 9.29 -9.24
C ALA A 13 6.65 9.41 -9.94
N TYR A 14 7.47 8.35 -9.90
CA TYR A 14 8.78 8.36 -10.57
C TYR A 14 8.66 8.33 -12.09
N PHE A 15 7.66 7.64 -12.61
CA PHE A 15 7.39 7.60 -14.06
C PHE A 15 6.73 8.90 -14.52
N ALA A 16 5.72 9.38 -13.80
CA ALA A 16 5.03 10.63 -14.15
C ALA A 16 5.97 11.84 -14.15
N ALA A 17 6.91 11.92 -13.21
CA ALA A 17 7.90 13.01 -13.16
C ALA A 17 8.80 13.07 -14.39
N LEU A 18 8.95 11.95 -15.12
CA LEU A 18 9.78 11.82 -16.32
C LEU A 18 8.94 11.73 -17.60
N ALA A 19 7.63 11.94 -17.54
CA ALA A 19 6.68 11.69 -18.64
C ALA A 19 6.86 10.29 -19.25
N ALA A 20 7.05 9.27 -18.39
CA ALA A 20 7.38 7.91 -18.75
C ALA A 20 6.26 6.90 -18.39
N GLU A 21 5.00 7.33 -18.43
CA GLU A 21 3.84 6.52 -18.08
C GLU A 21 3.69 5.30 -19.01
N ASP A 22 4.07 5.43 -20.27
CA ASP A 22 4.07 4.33 -21.22
C ASP A 22 5.12 3.26 -20.87
N GLN A 23 6.24 3.66 -20.26
CA GLN A 23 7.25 2.74 -19.73
C GLN A 23 6.71 1.99 -18.52
N LEU A 24 5.98 2.67 -17.63
CA LEU A 24 5.30 2.02 -16.51
C LEU A 24 4.30 0.97 -17.00
N GLN A 25 3.51 1.31 -18.01
CA GLN A 25 2.58 0.35 -18.63
C GLN A 25 3.34 -0.86 -19.19
N GLY A 26 4.44 -0.62 -19.93
CA GLY A 26 5.28 -1.71 -20.46
C GLY A 26 5.87 -2.60 -19.37
N VAL A 27 6.27 -2.03 -18.23
CA VAL A 27 6.72 -2.81 -17.05
C VAL A 27 5.59 -3.68 -16.50
N CYS A 28 4.39 -3.11 -16.32
CA CYS A 28 3.24 -3.86 -15.84
C CYS A 28 2.85 -5.00 -16.79
N ASP A 29 2.83 -4.76 -18.09
CA ASP A 29 2.53 -5.78 -19.11
C ASP A 29 3.57 -6.89 -19.11
N TYR A 30 4.87 -6.55 -19.02
CA TYR A 30 5.95 -7.53 -18.89
C TYR A 30 5.78 -8.39 -17.63
N LEU A 31 5.49 -7.79 -16.48
CA LEU A 31 5.29 -8.49 -15.21
C LEU A 31 4.09 -9.45 -15.31
N LYS A 32 2.97 -9.00 -15.86
CA LYS A 32 1.78 -9.84 -16.08
C LYS A 32 2.04 -11.02 -17.01
N GLN A 33 2.84 -10.82 -18.04
CA GLN A 33 3.19 -11.88 -18.98
C GLN A 33 4.17 -12.88 -18.38
N ARG A 34 5.18 -12.39 -17.67
CA ARG A 34 6.30 -13.20 -17.19
C ARG A 34 6.08 -13.86 -15.84
N TYR A 35 5.28 -13.20 -14.98
CA TYR A 35 5.02 -13.59 -13.59
C TYR A 35 3.53 -13.42 -13.26
N PRO A 36 2.62 -14.15 -13.92
CA PRO A 36 1.18 -13.95 -13.79
C PRO A 36 0.64 -14.19 -12.37
N ASP A 37 1.33 -15.03 -11.60
CA ASP A 37 0.94 -15.40 -10.23
C ASP A 37 1.41 -14.39 -9.16
N ILE A 38 2.24 -13.40 -9.53
CA ILE A 38 2.73 -12.38 -8.60
C ILE A 38 1.94 -11.09 -8.82
N PRO A 39 1.14 -10.65 -7.85
CA PRO A 39 0.30 -9.47 -8.00
C PRO A 39 1.11 -8.18 -8.15
N ILE A 40 0.55 -7.23 -8.89
CA ILE A 40 1.08 -5.88 -9.04
C ILE A 40 0.26 -4.94 -8.15
N VAL A 41 0.92 -4.26 -7.22
CA VAL A 41 0.36 -3.19 -6.40
C VAL A 41 0.81 -1.84 -6.98
N LEU A 42 -0.09 -1.09 -7.60
CA LEU A 42 0.24 0.26 -8.08
C LEU A 42 0.29 1.23 -6.89
N ASP A 43 1.48 1.72 -6.57
CA ASP A 43 1.64 2.72 -5.51
C ASP A 43 1.36 4.12 -6.07
N ALA A 44 0.11 4.56 -6.00
CA ALA A 44 -0.39 5.81 -6.58
C ALA A 44 -0.89 6.80 -5.53
N LYS A 45 -1.36 6.30 -4.38
CA LYS A 45 -1.93 7.08 -3.27
C LYS A 45 -2.97 8.11 -3.76
N ARG A 46 -3.81 7.71 -4.71
CA ARG A 46 -4.86 8.56 -5.28
C ARG A 46 -5.89 8.95 -4.22
N GLY A 47 -6.47 10.12 -4.38
CA GLY A 47 -7.52 10.63 -3.51
C GLY A 47 -8.30 11.71 -4.24
N ASP A 48 -9.51 11.34 -4.73
CA ASP A 48 -10.45 12.21 -5.41
C ASP A 48 -11.84 11.59 -5.32
N ILE A 49 -12.88 12.30 -5.77
CA ILE A 49 -14.28 11.87 -5.70
C ILE A 49 -14.93 11.81 -7.08
N GLY A 50 -16.09 11.15 -7.15
CA GLY A 50 -16.96 11.11 -8.32
C GLY A 50 -16.22 10.64 -9.58
N ALA A 51 -16.51 11.28 -10.71
CA ALA A 51 -15.95 10.91 -12.01
C ALA A 51 -14.42 10.93 -12.06
N THR A 52 -13.75 11.78 -11.27
CA THR A 52 -12.28 11.81 -11.18
C THR A 52 -11.75 10.55 -10.51
N ALA A 53 -12.36 10.11 -9.41
CA ALA A 53 -11.99 8.86 -8.74
C ALA A 53 -12.21 7.63 -9.65
N GLU A 54 -13.30 7.63 -10.46
CA GLU A 54 -13.52 6.60 -11.47
C GLU A 54 -12.40 6.55 -12.51
N GLN A 55 -11.92 7.72 -12.99
CA GLN A 55 -10.80 7.76 -13.95
C GLN A 55 -9.51 7.23 -13.33
N TYR A 56 -9.24 7.52 -12.06
CA TYR A 56 -8.09 6.95 -11.36
C TYR A 56 -8.22 5.44 -11.12
N ALA A 57 -9.42 4.93 -10.86
CA ALA A 57 -9.66 3.48 -10.79
C ALA A 57 -9.39 2.81 -12.15
N ARG A 58 -9.87 3.40 -13.26
CA ARG A 58 -9.58 2.92 -14.62
C ARG A 58 -8.09 3.01 -14.95
N GLU A 59 -7.41 4.11 -14.57
CA GLU A 59 -5.96 4.23 -14.71
C GLU A 59 -5.25 3.02 -14.07
N ALA A 60 -5.59 2.69 -12.83
CA ALA A 60 -4.95 1.59 -12.11
C ALA A 60 -5.28 0.21 -12.71
N PHE A 61 -6.56 -0.05 -12.98
CA PHE A 61 -7.05 -1.40 -13.27
C PHE A 61 -7.20 -1.72 -14.74
N GLU A 62 -7.47 -0.74 -15.61
CA GLU A 62 -7.50 -0.93 -17.06
C GLU A 62 -6.13 -0.64 -17.68
N ARG A 63 -5.59 0.58 -17.50
CA ARG A 63 -4.34 0.99 -18.16
C ARG A 63 -3.15 0.19 -17.64
N TYR A 64 -2.90 0.20 -16.34
CA TYR A 64 -1.76 -0.50 -15.74
C TYR A 64 -2.05 -1.95 -15.38
N ARG A 65 -3.29 -2.39 -15.45
CA ARG A 65 -3.72 -3.76 -15.16
C ARG A 65 -3.24 -4.24 -13.77
N ALA A 66 -3.15 -3.31 -12.81
CA ALA A 66 -2.73 -3.61 -11.46
C ALA A 66 -3.76 -4.50 -10.74
N ASP A 67 -3.29 -5.35 -9.83
CA ASP A 67 -4.15 -6.19 -9.00
C ASP A 67 -4.63 -5.44 -7.76
N ALA A 68 -3.85 -4.43 -7.33
CA ALA A 68 -4.23 -3.56 -6.24
C ALA A 68 -3.68 -2.14 -6.45
N VAL A 69 -4.27 -1.16 -5.78
CA VAL A 69 -3.84 0.24 -5.82
C VAL A 69 -3.86 0.86 -4.43
N THR A 70 -2.90 1.74 -4.13
CA THR A 70 -2.91 2.52 -2.89
C THR A 70 -3.75 3.78 -3.04
N VAL A 71 -4.57 4.08 -2.03
CA VAL A 71 -5.51 5.21 -2.02
C VAL A 71 -5.48 5.98 -0.70
N ASN A 72 -5.87 7.26 -0.74
CA ASN A 72 -5.91 8.14 0.42
C ASN A 72 -7.35 8.24 0.95
N PRO A 73 -7.62 7.95 2.24
CA PRO A 73 -8.96 7.95 2.81
C PRO A 73 -9.46 9.34 3.24
N TYR A 74 -8.66 10.39 3.12
CA TYR A 74 -8.96 11.69 3.73
C TYR A 74 -10.30 12.29 3.27
N MET A 75 -10.73 11.99 2.03
CA MET A 75 -12.01 12.44 1.47
C MET A 75 -13.18 11.49 1.77
N GLY A 76 -12.99 10.47 2.60
CA GLY A 76 -14.04 9.54 3.03
C GLY A 76 -14.35 8.43 2.03
N PHE A 77 -15.50 7.76 2.22
CA PHE A 77 -15.88 6.58 1.43
C PHE A 77 -16.06 6.90 -0.06
N ASP A 78 -16.52 8.07 -0.40
CA ASP A 78 -16.73 8.50 -1.79
C ASP A 78 -15.43 8.45 -2.63
N SER A 79 -14.28 8.61 -1.97
CA SER A 79 -12.97 8.49 -2.62
C SER A 79 -12.48 7.04 -2.79
N ILE A 80 -13.12 6.09 -2.13
CA ILE A 80 -12.75 4.67 -2.13
C ILE A 80 -13.74 3.84 -2.95
N ALA A 81 -15.03 4.18 -2.90
CA ALA A 81 -16.12 3.43 -3.53
C ALA A 81 -15.87 3.10 -5.01
N PRO A 82 -15.40 4.02 -5.88
CA PRO A 82 -15.19 3.72 -7.29
C PRO A 82 -14.16 2.61 -7.55
N TYR A 83 -13.19 2.44 -6.67
CA TYR A 83 -12.22 1.34 -6.78
C TYR A 83 -12.82 0.01 -6.34
N LEU A 84 -13.74 0.01 -5.36
CA LEU A 84 -14.39 -1.20 -4.85
C LEU A 84 -15.40 -1.81 -5.83
N GLU A 85 -15.82 -1.08 -6.86
CA GLU A 85 -16.63 -1.60 -7.95
C GLU A 85 -15.89 -2.65 -8.81
N TRP A 86 -14.56 -2.63 -8.77
CA TRP A 86 -13.68 -3.63 -9.39
C TRP A 86 -13.51 -4.83 -8.46
N THR A 87 -14.49 -5.71 -8.40
CA THR A 87 -14.64 -6.75 -7.36
C THR A 87 -13.51 -7.78 -7.30
N ASP A 88 -12.67 -7.87 -8.33
CA ASP A 88 -11.48 -8.73 -8.42
C ASP A 88 -10.17 -7.97 -8.12
N ARG A 89 -10.23 -6.72 -7.63
CA ARG A 89 -9.09 -5.85 -7.38
C ARG A 89 -8.97 -5.45 -5.91
N GLY A 90 -7.72 -5.27 -5.46
CA GLY A 90 -7.42 -4.83 -4.11
C GLY A 90 -7.36 -3.30 -3.98
N VAL A 91 -7.83 -2.79 -2.86
CA VAL A 91 -7.78 -1.36 -2.51
C VAL A 91 -7.04 -1.19 -1.20
N ILE A 92 -5.83 -0.63 -1.25
CA ILE A 92 -4.96 -0.51 -0.08
C ILE A 92 -4.99 0.93 0.42
N VAL A 93 -5.66 1.13 1.55
CA VAL A 93 -5.95 2.45 2.11
C VAL A 93 -4.83 2.92 3.02
N LEU A 94 -4.38 4.18 2.90
CA LEU A 94 -3.41 4.76 3.83
C LEU A 94 -4.00 4.79 5.24
N CYS A 95 -3.23 4.33 6.22
CA CYS A 95 -3.64 4.29 7.63
C CYS A 95 -2.58 4.95 8.53
N ARG A 96 -1.53 4.21 8.90
CA ARG A 96 -0.41 4.77 9.66
C ARG A 96 0.83 4.77 8.76
N THR A 97 1.23 5.94 8.30
CA THR A 97 2.34 6.08 7.35
C THR A 97 3.69 6.16 8.07
N SER A 98 4.77 5.78 7.39
CA SER A 98 6.12 5.65 7.97
C SER A 98 6.87 6.98 8.15
N ASN A 99 6.42 8.05 7.50
CA ASN A 99 7.06 9.37 7.55
C ASN A 99 6.75 10.10 8.88
N PRO A 100 7.68 10.92 9.41
CA PRO A 100 7.48 11.66 10.66
C PRO A 100 6.25 12.55 10.65
N GLY A 101 5.99 13.29 9.56
CA GLY A 101 4.83 14.19 9.41
C GLY A 101 3.48 13.48 9.43
N GLY A 102 3.44 12.15 9.29
CA GLY A 102 2.20 11.38 9.48
C GLY A 102 1.61 11.58 10.88
N SER A 103 2.45 11.87 11.87
CA SER A 103 2.00 12.09 13.24
C SER A 103 1.20 13.39 13.45
N ASP A 104 1.31 14.37 12.55
CA ASP A 104 0.59 15.65 12.64
C ASP A 104 -0.93 15.46 12.59
N LEU A 105 -1.41 14.48 11.81
CA LEU A 105 -2.83 14.14 11.69
C LEU A 105 -3.17 12.78 12.31
N GLN A 106 -2.36 11.76 12.07
CA GLN A 106 -2.71 10.38 12.40
C GLN A 106 -2.75 10.10 13.90
N PHE A 107 -2.09 10.95 14.72
CA PHE A 107 -2.13 10.89 16.20
C PHE A 107 -3.14 11.83 16.84
N LEU A 108 -3.88 12.64 16.08
CA LEU A 108 -4.98 13.42 16.62
C LEU A 108 -5.96 12.49 17.35
N GLN A 109 -6.33 12.89 18.57
CA GLN A 109 -7.22 12.09 19.42
C GLN A 109 -8.68 12.38 19.08
N VAL A 110 -9.41 11.34 18.74
CA VAL A 110 -10.85 11.37 18.55
C VAL A 110 -11.44 10.31 19.48
N ASP A 111 -12.31 10.70 20.38
CA ASP A 111 -12.92 9.82 21.38
C ASP A 111 -11.90 8.96 22.16
N GLY A 112 -10.74 9.55 22.49
CA GLY A 112 -9.68 8.89 23.24
C GLY A 112 -8.85 7.87 22.46
N LYS A 113 -8.96 7.83 21.12
CA LYS A 113 -8.17 6.99 20.23
C LYS A 113 -7.49 7.82 19.14
N PRO A 114 -6.28 7.50 18.70
CA PRO A 114 -5.64 8.19 17.59
C PRO A 114 -6.37 7.95 16.26
N LEU A 115 -6.36 8.95 15.39
CA LEU A 115 -7.10 8.97 14.13
C LEU A 115 -6.79 7.74 13.24
N TYR A 116 -5.54 7.25 13.21
CA TYR A 116 -5.20 6.08 12.41
C TYR A 116 -5.96 4.81 12.85
N GLN A 117 -6.29 4.67 14.15
CA GLN A 117 -7.10 3.55 14.62
C GLN A 117 -8.56 3.67 14.18
N HIS A 118 -9.09 4.89 14.12
CA HIS A 118 -10.43 5.13 13.54
C HIS A 118 -10.45 4.79 12.05
N VAL A 119 -9.41 5.15 11.29
CA VAL A 119 -9.29 4.76 9.88
C VAL A 119 -9.25 3.24 9.75
N ALA A 120 -8.43 2.55 10.55
CA ALA A 120 -8.35 1.08 10.53
C ALA A 120 -9.72 0.44 10.82
N GLN A 121 -10.42 0.93 11.85
CA GLN A 121 -11.74 0.43 12.23
C GLN A 121 -12.79 0.71 11.15
N LEU A 122 -12.80 1.92 10.58
CA LEU A 122 -13.73 2.34 9.53
C LEU A 122 -13.56 1.48 8.28
N VAL A 123 -12.32 1.31 7.82
CA VAL A 123 -12.03 0.48 6.64
C VAL A 123 -12.43 -0.97 6.90
N SER A 124 -12.03 -1.57 8.02
CA SER A 124 -12.32 -2.98 8.29
C SER A 124 -13.79 -3.28 8.51
N ALA A 125 -14.52 -2.42 9.23
CA ALA A 125 -15.90 -2.69 9.63
C ALA A 125 -16.95 -2.22 8.61
N GLN A 126 -16.65 -1.16 7.82
CA GLN A 126 -17.65 -0.53 6.97
C GLN A 126 -17.32 -0.57 5.48
N TRP A 127 -16.03 -0.42 5.09
CA TRP A 127 -15.64 -0.31 3.69
C TRP A 127 -15.26 -1.66 3.07
N ASN A 128 -14.70 -2.57 3.86
CA ASN A 128 -14.24 -3.89 3.41
C ASN A 128 -15.38 -4.92 3.25
N ARG A 129 -16.47 -4.52 2.61
CA ARG A 129 -17.67 -5.38 2.46
C ARG A 129 -17.42 -6.63 1.63
N ASN A 130 -16.52 -6.53 0.64
CA ASN A 130 -16.21 -7.59 -0.32
C ASN A 130 -14.86 -8.28 -0.04
N GLY A 131 -14.17 -7.92 1.07
CA GLY A 131 -12.84 -8.47 1.36
C GLY A 131 -11.70 -7.91 0.50
N GLN A 132 -11.92 -6.78 -0.19
CA GLN A 132 -10.98 -6.17 -1.15
C GLN A 132 -9.99 -5.21 -0.50
N CYS A 133 -10.25 -4.73 0.73
CA CYS A 133 -9.44 -3.72 1.36
C CYS A 133 -8.20 -4.30 2.03
N GLY A 134 -7.12 -3.52 1.97
CA GLY A 134 -5.93 -3.64 2.81
C GLY A 134 -5.56 -2.27 3.36
N LEU A 135 -4.56 -2.22 4.23
CA LEU A 135 -4.07 -0.97 4.80
C LEU A 135 -2.57 -0.78 4.57
N VAL A 136 -2.14 0.48 4.39
CA VAL A 136 -0.73 0.87 4.47
C VAL A 136 -0.41 1.19 5.93
N VAL A 137 0.53 0.43 6.52
CA VAL A 137 0.99 0.63 7.91
C VAL A 137 2.52 0.55 7.95
N GLY A 138 3.17 1.66 8.32
CA GLY A 138 4.63 1.77 8.27
C GLY A 138 5.36 0.85 9.26
N ALA A 139 6.50 0.33 8.85
CA ALA A 139 7.38 -0.53 9.66
C ALA A 139 8.14 0.22 10.75
N THR A 140 8.21 1.56 10.67
CA THR A 140 8.95 2.38 11.65
C THR A 140 8.29 2.43 13.03
N PHE A 141 7.06 1.93 13.14
CA PHE A 141 6.27 1.97 14.36
C PHE A 141 5.63 0.59 14.65
N PRO A 142 6.40 -0.40 15.16
CA PRO A 142 5.88 -1.75 15.41
C PRO A 142 4.70 -1.82 16.38
N GLN A 143 4.64 -0.92 17.36
CA GLN A 143 3.53 -0.89 18.32
C GLN A 143 2.23 -0.49 17.66
N GLU A 144 2.24 0.53 16.81
CA GLU A 144 1.08 0.96 16.02
C GLU A 144 0.66 -0.11 15.01
N LEU A 145 1.64 -0.80 14.41
CA LEU A 145 1.37 -1.93 13.52
C LEU A 145 0.62 -3.06 14.25
N ALA A 146 1.05 -3.41 15.47
CA ALA A 146 0.38 -4.41 16.29
C ALA A 146 -1.06 -3.97 16.67
N GLN A 147 -1.24 -2.69 16.99
CA GLN A 147 -2.56 -2.14 17.30
C GLN A 147 -3.49 -2.19 16.08
N VAL A 148 -2.99 -1.82 14.90
CA VAL A 148 -3.78 -1.96 13.65
C VAL A 148 -4.12 -3.42 13.38
N ARG A 149 -3.15 -4.34 13.50
CA ARG A 149 -3.39 -5.78 13.33
C ARG A 149 -4.48 -6.30 14.26
N ALA A 150 -4.48 -5.88 15.52
CA ALA A 150 -5.53 -6.25 16.48
C ALA A 150 -6.92 -5.73 16.09
N ILE A 151 -7.01 -4.57 15.42
CA ILE A 151 -8.27 -3.99 14.94
C ILE A 151 -8.78 -4.72 13.70
N VAL A 152 -7.90 -5.03 12.74
CA VAL A 152 -8.32 -5.46 11.39
C VAL A 152 -8.28 -6.98 11.19
N GLY A 153 -7.85 -7.75 12.19
CA GLY A 153 -7.76 -9.21 12.06
C GLY A 153 -6.80 -9.63 10.94
N ASP A 154 -7.27 -10.46 10.01
CA ASP A 154 -6.46 -11.04 8.94
C ASP A 154 -6.36 -10.16 7.67
N MET A 155 -6.90 -8.93 7.69
CA MET A 155 -6.84 -8.01 6.55
C MET A 155 -5.38 -7.79 6.09
N PRO A 156 -5.09 -7.78 4.78
CA PRO A 156 -3.75 -7.56 4.25
C PRO A 156 -3.17 -6.19 4.64
N LEU A 157 -1.90 -6.16 5.04
CA LEU A 157 -1.16 -4.93 5.33
C LEU A 157 0.00 -4.76 4.33
N LEU A 158 0.07 -3.59 3.71
CA LEU A 158 1.26 -3.13 2.98
C LEU A 158 2.15 -2.36 3.95
N VAL A 159 3.37 -2.85 4.16
CA VAL A 159 4.26 -2.40 5.23
C VAL A 159 5.54 -1.79 4.65
N PRO A 160 5.54 -0.48 4.32
CA PRO A 160 6.71 0.25 3.86
C PRO A 160 7.59 0.69 5.04
N GLY A 161 8.84 1.06 4.74
CA GLY A 161 9.74 1.70 5.71
C GLY A 161 10.79 0.78 6.32
N ILE A 162 10.96 -0.43 5.81
CA ILE A 162 12.08 -1.31 6.19
C ILE A 162 13.39 -0.76 5.61
N GLY A 163 14.45 -0.83 6.39
CA GLY A 163 15.80 -0.47 6.00
C GLY A 163 16.03 1.03 5.98
N ALA A 164 16.01 1.68 4.81
CA ALA A 164 16.36 3.09 4.65
C ALA A 164 15.59 4.07 5.55
N GLN A 165 14.39 3.71 6.01
CA GLN A 165 13.59 4.49 6.97
C GLN A 165 13.75 4.01 8.43
N GLY A 166 14.61 3.01 8.69
CA GLY A 166 14.96 2.55 10.04
C GLY A 166 14.02 1.51 10.65
N GLY A 167 13.09 0.95 9.87
CA GLY A 167 12.22 -0.13 10.34
C GLY A 167 12.99 -1.43 10.60
N ASP A 168 12.80 -2.01 11.79
CA ASP A 168 13.34 -3.32 12.17
C ASP A 168 12.47 -4.44 11.60
N ILE A 169 13.09 -5.39 10.88
CA ILE A 169 12.37 -6.46 10.19
C ILE A 169 11.71 -7.43 11.18
N GLU A 170 12.45 -7.88 12.20
CA GLU A 170 11.97 -8.88 13.16
C GLU A 170 10.81 -8.31 14.00
N ALA A 171 10.99 -7.11 14.52
CA ALA A 171 9.93 -6.41 15.25
C ALA A 171 8.69 -6.18 14.38
N THR A 172 8.89 -5.79 13.11
CA THR A 172 7.80 -5.56 12.14
C THR A 172 7.04 -6.86 11.86
N VAL A 173 7.73 -7.96 11.57
CA VAL A 173 7.10 -9.25 11.29
C VAL A 173 6.34 -9.75 12.51
N THR A 174 6.94 -9.64 13.69
CA THR A 174 6.31 -10.06 14.95
C THR A 174 5.02 -9.27 15.22
N ALA A 175 5.06 -7.95 15.00
CA ALA A 175 3.92 -7.06 15.25
C ALA A 175 2.78 -7.19 14.24
N GLY A 176 3.11 -7.43 12.95
CA GLY A 176 2.16 -7.30 11.86
C GLY A 176 1.61 -8.62 11.29
N ARG A 177 2.22 -9.77 11.59
CA ARG A 177 1.74 -11.07 11.06
C ARG A 177 0.40 -11.48 11.65
N THR A 178 -0.38 -12.21 10.88
CA THR A 178 -1.59 -12.90 11.35
C THR A 178 -1.22 -14.12 12.22
N ALA A 179 -2.21 -14.75 12.82
CA ALA A 179 -2.01 -16.00 13.57
C ALA A 179 -1.42 -17.12 12.69
N GLN A 180 -1.68 -17.09 11.37
CA GLN A 180 -1.14 -18.02 10.38
C GLN A 180 0.27 -17.66 9.89
N GLY A 181 0.86 -16.56 10.39
CA GLY A 181 2.20 -16.11 9.99
C GLY A 181 2.26 -15.38 8.64
N SER A 182 1.12 -14.89 8.14
CA SER A 182 0.96 -14.23 6.85
C SER A 182 0.33 -12.83 6.99
N GLY A 183 -0.28 -12.30 5.91
CA GLY A 183 -1.10 -11.08 5.92
C GLY A 183 -0.30 -9.78 5.80
N MET A 184 0.97 -9.84 5.40
CA MET A 184 1.81 -8.67 5.17
C MET A 184 2.52 -8.70 3.81
N MET A 185 2.60 -7.54 3.17
CA MET A 185 3.47 -7.26 2.03
C MET A 185 4.53 -6.26 2.52
N ILE A 186 5.70 -6.77 2.90
CA ILE A 186 6.80 -5.93 3.40
C ILE A 186 7.54 -5.35 2.19
N ASN A 187 7.62 -4.01 2.15
CA ASN A 187 8.24 -3.31 1.04
C ASN A 187 9.63 -2.81 1.40
N SER A 188 10.64 -3.27 0.65
CA SER A 188 12.02 -2.78 0.69
C SER A 188 12.41 -2.31 -0.71
N CYS A 189 12.47 -1.02 -0.93
CA CYS A 189 12.76 -0.42 -2.24
C CYS A 189 14.06 0.39 -2.23
N LEU A 190 14.20 1.31 -1.27
CA LEU A 190 15.30 2.27 -1.24
C LEU A 190 16.66 1.64 -0.89
N LEU A 191 16.69 0.52 -0.16
CA LEU A 191 17.92 -0.25 0.07
C LEU A 191 18.52 -0.77 -1.23
N TYR A 192 17.67 -1.29 -2.12
CA TYR A 192 18.12 -1.86 -3.38
C TYR A 192 18.68 -0.78 -4.34
N THR A 193 18.11 0.41 -4.33
CA THR A 193 18.59 1.52 -5.16
C THR A 193 19.92 2.11 -4.66
N SER A 194 20.19 2.09 -3.35
CA SER A 194 21.49 2.51 -2.81
C SER A 194 22.60 1.53 -3.20
N ASP A 195 22.37 0.22 -3.04
CA ASP A 195 23.36 -0.80 -3.39
C ASP A 195 23.69 -0.81 -4.88
N ALA A 196 22.67 -0.62 -5.75
CA ALA A 196 22.88 -0.56 -7.19
C ALA A 196 23.65 0.70 -7.65
N ALA A 197 23.62 1.78 -6.87
CA ALA A 197 24.41 2.98 -7.16
C ALA A 197 25.89 2.79 -6.77
N ASP A 198 26.17 2.01 -5.75
CA ASP A 198 27.55 1.70 -5.31
C ASP A 198 28.25 0.70 -6.23
N GLU A 199 27.53 -0.25 -6.84
CA GLU A 199 28.08 -1.22 -7.80
C GLU A 199 28.41 -0.62 -9.18
N GLY A 200 27.88 0.57 -9.49
CA GLY A 200 28.09 1.26 -10.77
C GLY A 200 29.39 2.11 -10.86
N LEU A 201 30.20 2.17 -9.80
CA LEU A 201 31.42 2.98 -9.71
C LEU A 201 32.71 2.15 -9.64
N GLY A 202 32.65 0.88 -10.01
CA GLY A 202 33.81 -0.04 -10.12
C GLY A 202 34.33 -0.18 -11.55
#